data_94462e9ec9ec15797b275d05bbc897e4
#
_entry.id   94462e9ec9ec15797b275d05bbc897e4
#
_cell.length_a   1.000
_cell.length_b   1.000
_cell.length_c   1.000
_cell.angle_alpha   90.00
_cell.angle_beta   90.00
_cell.angle_gamma   90.00
#
_symmetry.space_group_name_H-M   'P 1'
#
loop_
_entity.id
_entity.type
_entity.pdbx_description
1 polymer ?
#
loop_
_entity_poly.entity_id
_entity_poly.type
_entity_poly.pdbx_seq_one_letter_code
_entity_poly.pdbx_strand_id
1 'polypeptide(L)'
;MNKYELELIFPTKEYKKEVEEYLQEFLDNGENEIAGDGGLDRIRDFDRWLEKVQNDLSVDTIDKDRIPATLYLTIRKSDRKIVGNLQIRHFLNEKLLNDGGHIGDSVRPSERRKGYATEQIRLALEKCKELGIDNVLMVCDKANIGSAKSIQKNGGILENEIYFGNELVQRYWISLKKRLVTNPKNMEI
;
A
#
# COMPACT_ATOMS: atom_id res chain seq x y z
N MET A 1 0.90 -0.59 -20.82
CA MET A 1 1.92 -0.06 -19.91
C MET A 1 2.93 -1.16 -19.61
N ASN A 2 4.21 -0.89 -19.74
CA ASN A 2 5.25 -1.90 -19.51
C ASN A 2 5.30 -2.21 -18.01
N LYS A 3 5.05 -3.47 -17.61
CA LYS A 3 5.01 -3.90 -16.19
C LYS A 3 6.35 -3.70 -15.44
N TYR A 4 7.42 -3.33 -16.14
CA TYR A 4 8.75 -3.07 -15.59
C TYR A 4 9.06 -1.57 -15.41
N GLU A 5 8.07 -0.69 -15.59
CA GLU A 5 8.27 0.76 -15.51
C GLU A 5 8.43 1.28 -14.08
N LEU A 6 7.82 0.60 -13.09
CA LEU A 6 7.86 1.00 -11.67
C LEU A 6 8.81 0.13 -10.86
N GLU A 7 9.32 0.71 -9.77
CA GLU A 7 10.01 0.00 -8.71
C GLU A 7 9.61 0.55 -7.33
N LEU A 8 9.69 -0.31 -6.32
CA LEU A 8 9.48 0.05 -4.92
C LEU A 8 10.82 0.20 -4.24
N ILE A 9 11.08 1.35 -3.64
CA ILE A 9 12.30 1.63 -2.90
C ILE A 9 11.96 2.06 -1.47
N PHE A 10 12.80 1.67 -0.51
CA PHE A 10 12.76 2.23 0.84
C PHE A 10 13.31 3.66 0.81
N PRO A 11 12.67 4.64 1.47
CA PRO A 11 13.14 6.03 1.45
C PRO A 11 14.49 6.17 2.14
N THR A 12 15.37 6.98 1.54
CA THR A 12 16.65 7.40 2.10
C THR A 12 16.78 8.92 2.09
N LYS A 13 17.80 9.47 2.74
CA LYS A 13 18.06 10.92 2.77
C LYS A 13 18.23 11.53 1.37
N GLU A 14 18.61 10.73 0.39
CA GLU A 14 18.79 11.17 -1.00
C GLU A 14 17.50 11.59 -1.68
N TYR A 15 16.35 11.11 -1.18
CA TYR A 15 15.02 11.42 -1.73
C TYR A 15 14.32 12.60 -1.06
N LYS A 16 15.04 13.38 -0.21
CA LYS A 16 14.43 14.48 0.57
C LYS A 16 13.65 15.44 -0.32
N LYS A 17 14.28 15.96 -1.33
CA LYS A 17 13.69 16.94 -2.24
C LYS A 17 12.46 16.38 -2.96
N GLU A 18 12.58 15.17 -3.52
CA GLU A 18 11.52 14.52 -4.26
C GLU A 18 10.31 14.17 -3.37
N VAL A 19 10.54 13.82 -2.09
CA VAL A 19 9.49 13.56 -1.11
C VAL A 19 8.79 14.86 -0.70
N GLU A 20 9.54 15.94 -0.49
CA GLU A 20 8.98 17.26 -0.20
C GLU A 20 8.11 17.77 -1.38
N GLU A 21 8.59 17.62 -2.62
CA GLU A 21 7.81 17.94 -3.83
C GLU A 21 6.58 17.04 -3.99
N TYR A 22 6.68 15.77 -3.60
CA TYR A 22 5.57 14.82 -3.60
C TYR A 22 4.47 15.26 -2.62
N LEU A 23 4.83 15.57 -1.39
CA LEU A 23 3.91 16.09 -0.36
C LEU A 23 3.25 17.39 -0.82
N GLN A 24 4.05 18.34 -1.33
CA GLN A 24 3.55 19.65 -1.74
C GLN A 24 2.48 19.53 -2.83
N GLU A 25 2.63 18.61 -3.78
CA GLU A 25 1.62 18.41 -4.82
C GLU A 25 0.27 17.93 -4.28
N PHE A 26 0.23 17.10 -3.22
CA PHE A 26 -1.02 16.74 -2.55
C PHE A 26 -1.66 17.95 -1.88
N LEU A 27 -0.86 18.74 -1.16
CA LEU A 27 -1.33 19.96 -0.50
C LEU A 27 -1.88 20.98 -1.49
N ASP A 28 -1.19 21.19 -2.62
CA ASP A 28 -1.62 22.08 -3.70
C ASP A 28 -2.91 21.59 -4.37
N ASN A 29 -3.14 20.26 -4.37
CA ASN A 29 -4.37 19.64 -4.85
C ASN A 29 -5.51 19.64 -3.82
N GLY A 30 -5.30 20.25 -2.63
CA GLY A 30 -6.28 20.33 -1.55
C GLY A 30 -6.43 19.05 -0.74
N GLU A 31 -5.51 18.09 -0.87
CA GLU A 31 -5.52 16.82 -0.16
C GLU A 31 -4.55 16.87 1.03
N ASN A 32 -5.10 16.79 2.25
CA ASN A 32 -4.32 16.85 3.49
C ASN A 32 -4.09 15.47 4.13
N GLU A 33 -4.67 14.42 3.57
CA GLU A 33 -4.51 13.03 4.02
C GLU A 33 -3.98 12.20 2.86
N ILE A 34 -2.90 11.46 3.10
CA ILE A 34 -2.23 10.60 2.12
C ILE A 34 -2.17 9.18 2.65
N ALA A 35 -2.96 8.29 2.07
CA ALA A 35 -2.97 6.90 2.51
C ALA A 35 -1.59 6.23 2.31
N GLY A 36 -1.11 5.52 3.34
CA GLY A 36 0.13 4.74 3.27
C GLY A 36 1.43 5.54 3.21
N ASP A 37 1.41 6.81 3.58
CA ASP A 37 2.56 7.72 3.54
C ASP A 37 3.49 7.64 4.77
N GLY A 38 3.17 6.78 5.73
CA GLY A 38 3.92 6.66 6.98
C GLY A 38 3.75 7.86 7.92
N GLY A 39 2.80 8.76 7.66
CA GLY A 39 2.51 9.97 8.43
C GLY A 39 3.23 11.22 7.94
N LEU A 40 3.71 11.22 6.70
CA LEU A 40 4.33 12.37 6.04
C LEU A 40 3.39 13.59 6.02
N ASP A 41 2.11 13.34 5.72
CA ASP A 41 1.03 14.32 5.69
C ASP A 41 0.86 15.12 7.01
N ARG A 42 1.13 14.47 8.14
CA ARG A 42 1.00 15.05 9.50
C ARG A 42 2.29 15.62 10.01
N ILE A 43 3.40 14.91 9.83
CA ILE A 43 4.73 15.29 10.34
C ILE A 43 5.27 16.50 9.57
N ARG A 44 5.13 16.52 8.25
CA ARG A 44 5.55 17.58 7.32
C ARG A 44 7.02 18.03 7.50
N ASP A 45 7.84 17.19 8.08
CA ASP A 45 9.28 17.33 8.24
C ASP A 45 9.93 16.03 7.78
N PHE A 46 10.73 16.10 6.74
CA PHE A 46 11.29 14.92 6.09
C PHE A 46 12.20 14.12 7.02
N ASP A 47 13.06 14.78 7.79
CA ASP A 47 14.08 14.09 8.60
C ASP A 47 13.39 13.34 9.76
N ARG A 48 12.42 13.96 10.41
CA ARG A 48 11.59 13.33 11.46
C ARG A 48 10.71 12.21 10.91
N TRP A 49 10.15 12.41 9.72
CA TRP A 49 9.36 11.37 9.05
C TRP A 49 10.24 10.16 8.68
N LEU A 50 11.44 10.38 8.14
CA LEU A 50 12.36 9.32 7.76
C LEU A 50 12.80 8.51 8.98
N GLU A 51 13.15 9.17 10.09
CA GLU A 51 13.47 8.52 11.37
C GLU A 51 12.31 7.65 11.85
N LYS A 52 11.09 8.19 11.83
CA LYS A 52 9.89 7.42 12.19
C LYS A 52 9.69 6.19 11.28
N VAL A 53 9.82 6.34 9.97
CA VAL A 53 9.67 5.25 9.01
C VAL A 53 10.72 4.15 9.22
N GLN A 54 11.93 4.51 9.62
CA GLN A 54 12.98 3.58 10.01
C GLN A 54 12.64 2.84 11.30
N ASN A 55 12.11 3.55 12.30
CA ASN A 55 11.69 2.96 13.58
C ASN A 55 10.46 2.04 13.41
N ASP A 56 9.59 2.32 12.44
CA ASP A 56 8.39 1.50 12.15
C ASP A 56 8.73 0.10 11.61
N LEU A 57 9.98 -0.20 11.24
CA LEU A 57 10.36 -1.49 10.67
C LEU A 57 10.33 -2.66 11.67
N SER A 58 10.49 -2.40 12.97
CA SER A 58 10.64 -3.43 13.99
C SER A 58 9.76 -3.19 15.21
N VAL A 59 9.32 -4.27 15.85
CA VAL A 59 8.62 -4.24 17.15
C VAL A 59 9.47 -3.65 18.27
N ASP A 60 10.80 -3.70 18.14
CA ASP A 60 11.74 -3.21 19.15
C ASP A 60 11.92 -1.69 19.10
N THR A 61 11.61 -1.07 17.98
CA THR A 61 11.84 0.37 17.73
C THR A 61 10.58 1.18 17.50
N ILE A 62 9.47 0.52 17.17
CA ILE A 62 8.19 1.18 16.94
C ILE A 62 7.55 1.62 18.26
N ASP A 63 6.73 2.67 18.21
CA ASP A 63 5.90 3.09 19.36
C ASP A 63 4.99 1.94 19.83
N LYS A 64 4.79 1.85 21.12
CA LYS A 64 3.84 0.90 21.72
C LYS A 64 2.45 1.09 21.08
N ASP A 65 1.74 0.01 20.90
CA ASP A 65 0.39 -0.02 20.30
C ASP A 65 0.34 0.14 18.78
N ARG A 66 1.49 0.28 18.12
CA ARG A 66 1.57 0.30 16.66
C ARG A 66 2.02 -1.05 16.10
N ILE A 67 1.69 -1.29 14.84
CA ILE A 67 2.09 -2.49 14.11
C ILE A 67 3.28 -2.15 13.23
N PRO A 68 4.36 -2.94 13.24
CA PRO A 68 5.48 -2.78 12.34
C PRO A 68 5.05 -2.73 10.88
N ALA A 69 5.67 -1.84 10.15
CA ALA A 69 5.32 -1.61 8.76
C ALA A 69 6.55 -1.19 7.94
N THR A 70 6.57 -1.58 6.69
CA THR A 70 7.58 -1.12 5.73
C THR A 70 6.93 -0.15 4.75
N LEU A 71 7.49 1.05 4.66
CA LEU A 71 7.08 2.04 3.67
C LEU A 71 7.95 1.95 2.42
N TYR A 72 7.32 2.10 1.27
CA TYR A 72 8.00 2.19 -0.02
C TYR A 72 7.54 3.44 -0.78
N LEU A 73 8.49 4.10 -1.43
CA LEU A 73 8.24 5.05 -2.49
C LEU A 73 8.10 4.26 -3.80
N THR A 74 7.10 4.61 -4.60
CA THR A 74 6.91 4.04 -5.94
C THR A 74 7.57 4.96 -6.96
N ILE A 75 8.64 4.48 -7.57
CA ILE A 75 9.46 5.25 -8.51
C ILE A 75 9.18 4.82 -9.94
N ARG A 76 8.94 5.79 -10.82
CA ARG A 76 8.96 5.56 -12.26
C ARG A 76 10.42 5.52 -12.76
N LYS A 77 10.83 4.40 -13.36
CA LYS A 77 12.23 4.15 -13.72
C LYS A 77 12.77 5.10 -14.78
N SER A 78 11.93 5.55 -15.70
CA SER A 78 12.34 6.36 -16.85
C SER A 78 12.87 7.75 -16.48
N ASP A 79 12.36 8.35 -15.40
CA ASP A 79 12.70 9.72 -14.98
C ASP A 79 12.94 9.84 -13.47
N ARG A 80 12.97 8.73 -12.75
CA ARG A 80 13.18 8.65 -11.29
C ARG A 80 12.13 9.39 -10.46
N LYS A 81 10.99 9.76 -11.06
CA LYS A 81 9.91 10.48 -10.38
C LYS A 81 9.18 9.60 -9.37
N ILE A 82 8.91 10.12 -8.18
CA ILE A 82 7.98 9.51 -7.22
C ILE A 82 6.57 9.67 -7.76
N VAL A 83 5.93 8.56 -8.14
CA VAL A 83 4.56 8.52 -8.66
C VAL A 83 3.55 8.04 -7.64
N GLY A 84 4.00 7.51 -6.50
CA GLY A 84 3.16 7.05 -5.41
C GLY A 84 3.96 6.63 -4.20
N ASN A 85 3.25 6.23 -3.17
CA ASN A 85 3.78 5.59 -1.97
C ASN A 85 2.89 4.42 -1.58
N LEU A 86 3.43 3.51 -0.80
CA LEU A 86 2.67 2.49 -0.11
C LEU A 86 3.34 2.07 1.19
N GLN A 87 2.53 1.66 2.15
CA GLN A 87 3.01 1.08 3.40
C GLN A 87 2.42 -0.32 3.56
N ILE A 88 3.27 -1.29 3.87
CA ILE A 88 2.88 -2.68 4.17
C ILE A 88 2.99 -2.90 5.67
N ARG A 89 1.89 -3.16 6.34
CA ARG A 89 1.82 -3.57 7.74
C ARG A 89 2.11 -5.05 7.84
N HIS A 90 3.05 -5.44 8.72
CA HIS A 90 3.57 -6.81 8.74
C HIS A 90 2.53 -7.82 9.26
N PHE A 91 1.59 -7.39 10.08
CA PHE A 91 0.43 -8.16 10.56
C PHE A 91 -0.74 -7.23 10.88
N LEU A 92 -1.90 -7.80 11.19
CA LEU A 92 -3.10 -7.03 11.50
C LEU A 92 -3.49 -7.22 12.97
N ASN A 93 -3.81 -6.11 13.63
CA ASN A 93 -4.56 -6.11 14.87
C ASN A 93 -6.07 -5.90 14.58
N GLU A 94 -6.90 -5.90 15.61
CA GLU A 94 -8.35 -5.75 15.47
C GLU A 94 -8.75 -4.47 14.72
N LYS A 95 -8.07 -3.34 15.00
CA LYS A 95 -8.32 -2.08 14.28
C LYS A 95 -8.03 -2.21 12.79
N LEU A 96 -6.87 -2.74 12.42
CA LEU A 96 -6.46 -2.90 11.03
C LEU A 96 -7.27 -3.95 10.27
N LEU A 97 -7.84 -4.94 10.98
CA LEU A 97 -8.79 -5.88 10.39
C LEU A 97 -10.09 -5.18 9.95
N ASN A 98 -10.52 -4.18 10.69
CA ASN A 98 -11.75 -3.44 10.38
C ASN A 98 -11.49 -2.29 9.41
N ASP A 99 -10.39 -1.55 9.61
CA ASP A 99 -10.02 -0.40 8.80
C ASP A 99 -8.51 -0.35 8.58
N GLY A 100 -8.11 -0.13 7.33
CA GLY A 100 -6.71 0.02 6.90
C GLY A 100 -6.10 -1.21 6.24
N GLY A 101 -6.34 -2.43 6.73
CA GLY A 101 -5.77 -3.66 6.16
C GLY A 101 -4.23 -3.71 6.21
N HIS A 102 -3.63 -4.59 5.39
CA HIS A 102 -2.16 -4.72 5.27
C HIS A 102 -1.53 -3.60 4.47
N ILE A 103 -2.19 -3.11 3.41
CA ILE A 103 -1.60 -2.15 2.47
C ILE A 103 -2.44 -0.88 2.46
N GLY A 104 -1.80 0.26 2.78
CA GLY A 104 -2.29 1.59 2.45
C GLY A 104 -1.45 2.15 1.32
N ASP A 105 -2.07 2.78 0.31
CA ASP A 105 -1.35 3.28 -0.86
C ASP A 105 -1.98 4.54 -1.44
N SER A 106 -1.14 5.38 -2.05
CA SER A 106 -1.57 6.57 -2.77
C SER A 106 -0.79 6.74 -4.07
N VAL A 107 -1.45 7.40 -5.03
CA VAL A 107 -0.83 7.81 -6.30
C VAL A 107 -0.82 9.32 -6.36
N ARG A 108 0.35 9.88 -6.72
CA ARG A 108 0.58 11.31 -6.93
C ARG A 108 -0.54 11.93 -7.79
N PRO A 109 -1.14 13.07 -7.42
CA PRO A 109 -2.30 13.62 -8.12
C PRO A 109 -2.13 13.71 -9.65
N SER A 110 -1.04 14.29 -10.14
CA SER A 110 -0.75 14.43 -11.58
C SER A 110 -0.46 13.10 -12.30
N GLU A 111 -0.26 12.02 -11.55
CA GLU A 111 0.08 10.69 -12.09
C GLU A 111 -1.11 9.71 -12.02
N ARG A 112 -2.27 10.14 -11.54
CA ARG A 112 -3.48 9.30 -11.46
C ARG A 112 -4.03 8.94 -12.85
N ARG A 113 -4.87 7.89 -12.89
CA ARG A 113 -5.54 7.38 -14.10
C ARG A 113 -4.60 6.81 -15.17
N LYS A 114 -3.31 6.61 -14.83
CA LYS A 114 -2.29 6.01 -15.70
C LYS A 114 -2.05 4.53 -15.40
N GLY A 115 -2.81 3.91 -14.48
CA GLY A 115 -2.69 2.50 -14.09
C GLY A 115 -1.66 2.24 -13.00
N TYR A 116 -1.01 3.25 -12.44
CA TYR A 116 0.05 3.10 -11.44
C TYR A 116 -0.42 2.43 -10.14
N ALA A 117 -1.63 2.74 -9.65
CA ALA A 117 -2.17 2.05 -8.47
C ALA A 117 -2.23 0.53 -8.66
N THR A 118 -2.67 0.06 -9.83
CA THR A 118 -2.75 -1.39 -10.11
C THR A 118 -1.36 -2.03 -10.10
N GLU A 119 -0.37 -1.40 -10.73
CA GLU A 119 1.00 -1.93 -10.78
C GLU A 119 1.70 -1.82 -9.43
N GLN A 120 1.50 -0.73 -8.68
CA GLN A 120 2.01 -0.52 -7.33
C GLN A 120 1.53 -1.62 -6.38
N ILE A 121 0.22 -1.93 -6.37
CA ILE A 121 -0.35 -3.04 -5.59
C ILE A 121 0.28 -4.36 -6.01
N ARG A 122 0.44 -4.64 -7.31
CA ARG A 122 1.08 -5.87 -7.79
C ARG A 122 2.50 -6.04 -7.21
N LEU A 123 3.30 -4.97 -7.23
CA LEU A 123 4.64 -4.97 -6.64
C LEU A 123 4.60 -5.15 -5.11
N ALA A 124 3.63 -4.51 -4.44
CA ALA A 124 3.44 -4.67 -3.00
C ALA A 124 3.11 -6.12 -2.60
N LEU A 125 2.31 -6.82 -3.41
CA LEU A 125 1.99 -8.23 -3.16
C LEU A 125 3.21 -9.15 -3.24
N GLU A 126 4.20 -8.85 -4.09
CA GLU A 126 5.49 -9.56 -4.06
C GLU A 126 6.24 -9.31 -2.75
N LYS A 127 6.23 -8.06 -2.25
CA LYS A 127 6.81 -7.74 -0.93
C LYS A 127 6.06 -8.41 0.23
N CYS A 128 4.75 -8.51 0.15
CA CYS A 128 3.96 -9.27 1.13
C CYS A 128 4.37 -10.75 1.18
N LYS A 129 4.66 -11.38 0.04
CA LYS A 129 5.19 -12.75 0.00
C LYS A 129 6.55 -12.88 0.67
N GLU A 130 7.46 -11.91 0.42
CA GLU A 130 8.77 -11.85 1.06
C GLU A 130 8.65 -11.75 2.59
N LEU A 131 7.60 -11.06 3.09
CA LEU A 131 7.27 -10.94 4.52
C LEU A 131 6.50 -12.14 5.10
N GLY A 132 6.19 -13.15 4.30
CA GLY A 132 5.44 -14.32 4.74
C GLY A 132 3.93 -14.09 4.93
N ILE A 133 3.37 -13.05 4.35
CA ILE A 133 1.93 -12.74 4.43
C ILE A 133 1.21 -13.54 3.34
N ASP A 134 0.47 -14.55 3.73
CA ASP A 134 -0.24 -15.45 2.80
C ASP A 134 -1.56 -14.88 2.25
N ASN A 135 -2.25 -14.07 3.06
CA ASN A 135 -3.50 -13.45 2.69
C ASN A 135 -3.45 -11.95 3.02
N VAL A 136 -3.60 -11.13 2.01
CA VAL A 136 -3.51 -9.67 2.13
C VAL A 136 -4.91 -9.08 2.17
N LEU A 137 -5.23 -8.36 3.25
CA LEU A 137 -6.43 -7.52 3.34
C LEU A 137 -6.09 -6.13 2.82
N MET A 138 -6.92 -5.63 1.90
CA MET A 138 -6.95 -4.23 1.49
C MET A 138 -8.33 -3.65 1.75
N VAL A 139 -8.38 -2.43 2.23
CA VAL A 139 -9.61 -1.71 2.55
C VAL A 139 -9.63 -0.41 1.77
N CYS A 140 -10.79 -0.04 1.23
CA CYS A 140 -10.97 1.25 0.59
C CYS A 140 -12.41 1.74 0.77
N ASP A 141 -12.59 3.05 0.71
CA ASP A 141 -13.94 3.63 0.68
C ASP A 141 -14.73 3.11 -0.50
N LYS A 142 -16.00 2.82 -0.29
CA LYS A 142 -16.91 2.38 -1.36
C LYS A 142 -16.99 3.40 -2.48
N ALA A 143 -16.88 4.69 -2.17
CA ALA A 143 -16.86 5.77 -3.15
C ALA A 143 -15.57 5.80 -4.00
N ASN A 144 -14.46 5.19 -3.50
CA ASN A 144 -13.19 5.13 -4.21
C ASN A 144 -13.15 3.99 -5.23
N ILE A 145 -13.92 4.15 -6.32
CA ILE A 145 -14.01 3.16 -7.41
C ILE A 145 -12.63 2.86 -8.03
N GLY A 146 -11.72 3.83 -7.99
CA GLY A 146 -10.36 3.66 -8.53
C GLY A 146 -9.56 2.63 -7.73
N SER A 147 -9.58 2.74 -6.41
CA SER A 147 -8.94 1.79 -5.50
C SER A 147 -9.58 0.41 -5.62
N ALA A 148 -10.91 0.30 -5.51
CA ALA A 148 -11.64 -0.96 -5.64
C ALA A 148 -11.27 -1.72 -6.92
N LYS A 149 -11.25 -1.03 -8.08
CA LYS A 149 -10.86 -1.64 -9.36
C LYS A 149 -9.40 -2.07 -9.40
N SER A 150 -8.50 -1.33 -8.76
CA SER A 150 -7.07 -1.67 -8.71
C SER A 150 -6.82 -2.90 -7.84
N ILE A 151 -7.53 -3.00 -6.71
CA ILE A 151 -7.50 -4.17 -5.82
C ILE A 151 -8.05 -5.41 -6.54
N GLN A 152 -9.23 -5.29 -7.17
CA GLN A 152 -9.86 -6.40 -7.91
C GLN A 152 -8.99 -6.90 -9.06
N LYS A 153 -8.32 -6.01 -9.82
CA LYS A 153 -7.37 -6.40 -10.88
C LYS A 153 -6.17 -7.18 -10.36
N ASN A 154 -5.86 -7.06 -9.08
CA ASN A 154 -4.82 -7.82 -8.40
C ASN A 154 -5.34 -9.08 -7.69
N GLY A 155 -6.58 -9.51 -7.99
CA GLY A 155 -7.17 -10.72 -7.45
C GLY A 155 -7.92 -10.51 -6.13
N GLY A 156 -8.22 -9.25 -5.76
CA GLY A 156 -9.01 -8.91 -4.59
C GLY A 156 -10.45 -9.41 -4.72
N ILE A 157 -10.88 -10.20 -3.74
CA ILE A 157 -12.25 -10.69 -3.60
C ILE A 157 -12.90 -9.91 -2.48
N LEU A 158 -14.03 -9.26 -2.78
CA LEU A 158 -14.81 -8.53 -1.78
C LEU A 158 -15.34 -9.53 -0.73
N GLU A 159 -14.99 -9.31 0.52
CA GLU A 159 -15.51 -10.05 1.66
C GLU A 159 -16.83 -9.46 2.12
N ASN A 160 -16.81 -8.18 2.41
CA ASN A 160 -17.98 -7.44 2.91
C ASN A 160 -17.80 -5.92 2.76
N GLU A 161 -18.87 -5.22 3.07
CA GLU A 161 -18.91 -3.77 3.26
C GLU A 161 -19.32 -3.49 4.71
N ILE A 162 -18.57 -2.63 5.39
CA ILE A 162 -18.84 -2.26 6.77
C ILE A 162 -18.80 -0.74 6.93
N TYR A 163 -19.54 -0.22 7.91
CA TYR A 163 -19.38 1.16 8.32
C TYR A 163 -18.20 1.31 9.28
N PHE A 164 -17.29 2.21 8.96
CA PHE A 164 -16.26 2.68 9.85
C PHE A 164 -16.46 4.19 10.08
N GLY A 165 -16.91 4.55 11.29
CA GLY A 165 -17.45 5.88 11.51
C GLY A 165 -18.67 6.14 10.62
N ASN A 166 -18.63 7.20 9.84
CA ASN A 166 -19.69 7.59 8.88
C ASN A 166 -19.41 7.10 7.45
N GLU A 167 -18.30 6.41 7.21
CA GLU A 167 -17.89 5.98 5.89
C GLU A 167 -18.18 4.50 5.67
N LEU A 168 -18.68 4.16 4.49
CA LEU A 168 -18.89 2.79 4.07
C LEU A 168 -17.65 2.30 3.36
N VAL A 169 -16.94 1.34 3.96
CA VAL A 169 -15.70 0.78 3.43
C VAL A 169 -15.90 -0.62 2.88
N GLN A 170 -15.13 -0.96 1.86
CA GLN A 170 -15.08 -2.27 1.22
C GLN A 170 -13.80 -3.00 1.64
N ARG A 171 -13.94 -4.25 2.08
CA ARG A 171 -12.83 -5.09 2.51
C ARG A 171 -12.60 -6.19 1.48
N TYR A 172 -11.38 -6.26 0.96
CA TYR A 172 -10.97 -7.20 -0.07
C TYR A 172 -9.83 -8.09 0.41
N TRP A 173 -9.95 -9.40 0.19
CA TRP A 173 -8.87 -10.34 0.45
C TRP A 173 -8.19 -10.77 -0.85
N ILE A 174 -6.84 -10.81 -0.82
CA ILE A 174 -6.00 -11.30 -1.90
C ILE A 174 -5.20 -12.48 -1.36
N SER A 175 -5.42 -13.69 -1.88
CA SER A 175 -4.65 -14.88 -1.50
C SER A 175 -3.37 -14.95 -2.32
N LEU A 176 -2.22 -15.05 -1.64
CA LEU A 176 -0.89 -15.17 -2.25
C LEU A 176 -0.39 -16.62 -2.32
N LYS A 177 -1.11 -17.56 -1.69
CA LYS A 177 -0.81 -19.00 -1.79
C LYS A 177 -1.01 -19.46 -3.23
N LYS A 178 -0.03 -20.18 -3.77
CA LYS A 178 -0.23 -20.90 -5.03
C LYS A 178 -1.41 -21.84 -4.84
N ARG A 179 -2.48 -21.71 -5.64
CA ARG A 179 -3.49 -22.77 -5.74
C ARG A 179 -2.75 -24.03 -6.15
N LEU A 180 -2.68 -25.02 -5.25
CA LEU A 180 -2.36 -26.39 -5.67
C LEU A 180 -3.44 -26.78 -6.66
N VAL A 181 -3.11 -26.79 -7.94
CA VAL A 181 -3.97 -27.41 -8.95
C VAL A 181 -3.89 -28.91 -8.66
N THR A 182 -4.83 -29.40 -7.85
CA THR A 182 -5.09 -30.83 -7.74
C THR A 182 -5.61 -31.27 -9.08
N ASN A 183 -4.78 -31.90 -9.87
CA ASN A 183 -5.16 -32.50 -11.14
C ASN A 183 -6.10 -33.67 -10.82
N PRO A 184 -7.40 -33.63 -11.21
CA PRO A 184 -8.33 -34.71 -10.84
C PRO A 184 -8.12 -36.02 -11.60
N LYS A 185 -6.98 -36.18 -12.31
CA LYS A 185 -6.71 -37.35 -13.17
C LYS A 185 -5.99 -38.52 -12.51
N ASN A 186 -5.79 -38.52 -11.19
CA ASN A 186 -5.18 -39.66 -10.48
C ASN A 186 -6.10 -40.24 -9.40
N MET A 187 -7.35 -40.47 -9.75
CA MET A 187 -8.24 -41.39 -9.03
C MET A 187 -8.83 -42.38 -10.02
N GLU A 188 -7.98 -43.21 -10.59
CA GLU A 188 -8.34 -44.52 -11.12
C GLU A 188 -7.47 -45.52 -10.38
N ILE A 189 -8.05 -46.26 -9.50
CA ILE A 189 -8.16 -47.71 -9.27
C ILE A 189 -8.75 -47.92 -7.89
#